data_9911a07c3ce054ebb59b4364e98374bf
#
_entry.id   9911a07c3ce054ebb59b4364e98374bf
#
_cell.length_a   1.000
_cell.length_b   1.000
_cell.length_c   1.000
_cell.angle_alpha   90.00
_cell.angle_beta   90.00
_cell.angle_gamma   90.00
#
_symmetry.space_group_name_H-M   'P 1'
#
loop_
_entity.id
_entity.type
_entity.pdbx_description
1 polymer ?
#
loop_
_entity_poly.entity_id
_entity_poly.type
_entity_poly.pdbx_seq_one_letter_code
_entity_poly.pdbx_strand_id
1 'polypeptide(L)'
;MFQVASITKSFKEKAVLKGVSFSIEEGDKIALLGNNGAGKSTLFNIIAGQLQADSGTIKTSLDFQREIGMMPQGDLLIEDLTVAEFVELKSRMNQLKQADINGLLEMVELRGSKEQMVGSLSGGQKRRLSLLVTILNHPRLIFLDEPTTGMDLEAVDNFWKLLEQQEFTSVVVTHDFNQIDAFFTKVLILKEGRIAATKAVEDIHQAGQTIEQYFREEMNKGGEQA
;
A
#
# COMPACT_ATOMS: atom_id res chain seq x y z
N MET A 1 -5.26 15.31 -5.42
CA MET A 1 -3.79 15.42 -5.22
C MET A 1 -2.98 14.44 -6.06
N PHE A 2 -3.50 13.25 -6.38
CA PHE A 2 -2.88 12.26 -7.26
C PHE A 2 -3.91 11.70 -8.25
N GLN A 3 -3.58 11.62 -9.54
CA GLN A 3 -4.50 11.19 -10.60
C GLN A 3 -3.84 10.17 -11.51
N VAL A 4 -4.53 9.07 -11.72
CA VAL A 4 -4.21 8.03 -12.71
C VAL A 4 -5.24 8.13 -13.83
N ALA A 5 -4.80 8.25 -15.08
CA ALA A 5 -5.67 8.45 -16.23
C ALA A 5 -5.33 7.48 -17.37
N SER A 6 -6.29 6.59 -17.66
CA SER A 6 -6.30 5.66 -18.80
C SER A 6 -5.04 4.79 -18.91
N ILE A 7 -4.48 4.33 -17.80
CA ILE A 7 -3.29 3.49 -17.79
C ILE A 7 -3.57 2.13 -18.44
N THR A 8 -2.79 1.80 -19.44
CA THR A 8 -2.78 0.47 -20.07
C THR A 8 -1.44 -0.21 -19.91
N LYS A 9 -1.46 -1.53 -19.81
CA LYS A 9 -0.26 -2.37 -19.81
C LYS A 9 -0.54 -3.76 -20.34
N SER A 10 0.29 -4.19 -21.29
CA SER A 10 0.28 -5.54 -21.84
C SER A 10 1.64 -6.20 -21.64
N PHE A 11 1.64 -7.51 -21.48
CA PHE A 11 2.83 -8.35 -21.50
C PHE A 11 2.66 -9.38 -22.62
N LYS A 12 3.47 -9.24 -23.67
CA LYS A 12 3.30 -9.98 -24.92
C LYS A 12 1.86 -9.76 -25.44
N GLU A 13 1.08 -10.80 -25.59
CA GLU A 13 -0.31 -10.74 -26.12
C GLU A 13 -1.37 -10.54 -25.01
N LYS A 14 -0.97 -10.57 -23.73
CA LYS A 14 -1.91 -10.46 -22.61
C LYS A 14 -2.04 -9.03 -22.12
N ALA A 15 -3.18 -8.39 -22.37
CA ALA A 15 -3.53 -7.10 -21.78
C ALA A 15 -3.87 -7.28 -20.29
N VAL A 16 -3.05 -6.67 -19.40
CA VAL A 16 -3.21 -6.75 -17.94
C VAL A 16 -3.93 -5.53 -17.40
N LEU A 17 -3.60 -4.32 -17.85
CA LEU A 17 -4.35 -3.10 -17.52
C LEU A 17 -4.97 -2.55 -18.81
N LYS A 18 -6.25 -2.17 -18.72
CA LYS A 18 -7.09 -1.86 -19.89
C LYS A 18 -7.76 -0.47 -19.75
N GLY A 19 -6.97 0.56 -19.42
CA GLY A 19 -7.45 1.93 -19.26
C GLY A 19 -7.89 2.24 -17.83
N VAL A 20 -7.05 1.91 -16.85
CA VAL A 20 -7.29 2.20 -15.43
C VAL A 20 -7.26 3.69 -15.18
N SER A 21 -8.32 4.22 -14.53
CA SER A 21 -8.44 5.62 -14.16
C SER A 21 -9.05 5.76 -12.78
N PHE A 22 -8.43 6.59 -11.92
CA PHE A 22 -8.96 6.99 -10.61
C PHE A 22 -8.23 8.22 -10.09
N SER A 23 -8.79 8.85 -9.07
CA SER A 23 -8.17 9.97 -8.35
C SER A 23 -8.09 9.69 -6.87
N ILE A 24 -7.06 10.26 -6.24
CA ILE A 24 -6.82 10.23 -4.80
C ILE A 24 -6.85 11.67 -4.31
N GLU A 25 -7.69 11.94 -3.32
CA GLU A 25 -7.77 13.22 -2.65
C GLU A 25 -7.05 13.19 -1.31
N GLU A 26 -6.75 14.33 -0.74
CA GLU A 26 -6.10 14.42 0.56
C GLU A 26 -7.02 13.87 1.66
N GLY A 27 -6.48 13.02 2.51
CA GLY A 27 -7.24 12.32 3.56
C GLY A 27 -7.91 11.03 3.11
N ASP A 28 -7.91 10.70 1.81
CA ASP A 28 -8.42 9.39 1.35
C ASP A 28 -7.62 8.24 1.97
N LYS A 29 -8.31 7.26 2.53
CA LYS A 29 -7.78 5.94 2.89
C LYS A 29 -8.44 4.91 1.99
N ILE A 30 -7.74 4.51 0.93
CA ILE A 30 -8.30 3.72 -0.17
C ILE A 30 -7.90 2.26 -0.06
N ALA A 31 -8.90 1.36 -0.05
CA ALA A 31 -8.69 -0.06 -0.30
C ALA A 31 -8.72 -0.34 -1.80
N LEU A 32 -7.60 -0.81 -2.39
CA LEU A 32 -7.55 -1.31 -3.76
C LEU A 32 -7.73 -2.82 -3.76
N LEU A 33 -8.92 -3.27 -4.06
CA LEU A 33 -9.34 -4.67 -4.03
C LEU A 33 -9.38 -5.29 -5.43
N GLY A 34 -9.25 -6.59 -5.51
CA GLY A 34 -9.36 -7.35 -6.78
C GLY A 34 -8.77 -8.75 -6.63
N ASN A 35 -9.24 -9.68 -7.45
CA ASN A 35 -8.73 -11.05 -7.46
C ASN A 35 -7.25 -11.13 -7.85
N ASN A 36 -6.61 -12.25 -7.57
CA ASN A 36 -5.26 -12.53 -8.05
C ASN A 36 -5.24 -12.46 -9.59
N GLY A 37 -4.23 -11.76 -10.12
CA GLY A 37 -4.12 -11.52 -11.56
C GLY A 37 -4.98 -10.38 -12.11
N ALA A 38 -5.74 -9.64 -11.29
CA ALA A 38 -6.51 -8.47 -11.74
C ALA A 38 -5.64 -7.31 -12.24
N GLY A 39 -4.34 -7.29 -11.90
CA GLY A 39 -3.39 -6.25 -12.31
C GLY A 39 -2.94 -5.31 -11.18
N LYS A 40 -3.29 -5.59 -9.91
CA LYS A 40 -2.96 -4.73 -8.75
C LYS A 40 -1.46 -4.43 -8.64
N SER A 41 -0.61 -5.45 -8.58
CA SER A 41 0.85 -5.27 -8.49
C SER A 41 1.44 -4.65 -9.75
N THR A 42 0.85 -4.89 -10.95
CA THR A 42 1.24 -4.21 -12.17
C THR A 42 0.96 -2.71 -12.09
N LEU A 43 -0.22 -2.35 -11.61
CA LEU A 43 -0.60 -0.95 -11.38
C LEU A 43 0.30 -0.29 -10.33
N PHE A 44 0.56 -0.99 -9.22
CA PHE A 44 1.47 -0.54 -8.17
C PHE A 44 2.87 -0.26 -8.72
N ASN A 45 3.44 -1.18 -9.49
CA ASN A 45 4.78 -1.02 -10.08
C ASN A 45 4.85 0.13 -11.11
N ILE A 46 3.75 0.40 -11.82
CA ILE A 46 3.66 1.56 -12.71
C ILE A 46 3.64 2.85 -11.91
N ILE A 47 2.86 2.91 -10.83
CA ILE A 47 2.81 4.07 -9.92
C ILE A 47 4.18 4.29 -9.27
N ALA A 48 4.86 3.23 -8.86
CA ALA A 48 6.21 3.28 -8.29
C ALA A 48 7.32 3.66 -9.30
N GLY A 49 6.98 3.80 -10.59
CA GLY A 49 7.96 4.08 -11.64
C GLY A 49 8.90 2.91 -11.97
N GLN A 50 8.64 1.72 -11.42
CA GLN A 50 9.42 0.50 -11.68
C GLN A 50 9.03 -0.19 -12.99
N LEU A 51 7.85 0.14 -13.52
CA LEU A 51 7.32 -0.39 -14.76
C LEU A 51 6.72 0.75 -15.58
N GLN A 52 7.05 0.81 -16.87
CA GLN A 52 6.47 1.78 -17.79
C GLN A 52 5.10 1.32 -18.26
N ALA A 53 4.10 2.20 -18.22
CA ALA A 53 2.80 1.99 -18.85
C ALA A 53 2.93 2.01 -20.38
N ASP A 54 2.06 1.29 -21.08
CA ASP A 54 2.02 1.34 -22.55
C ASP A 54 1.32 2.62 -23.02
N SER A 55 0.31 3.09 -22.26
CA SER A 55 -0.35 4.37 -22.47
C SER A 55 -0.97 4.90 -21.18
N GLY A 56 -1.48 6.13 -21.22
CA GLY A 56 -2.06 6.82 -20.09
C GLY A 56 -1.06 7.72 -19.37
N THR A 57 -1.50 8.39 -18.31
CA THR A 57 -0.67 9.34 -17.56
C THR A 57 -0.94 9.25 -16.07
N ILE A 58 0.10 9.54 -15.28
CA ILE A 58 -0.01 9.79 -13.85
C ILE A 58 0.35 11.25 -13.62
N LYS A 59 -0.53 11.98 -12.92
CA LYS A 59 -0.32 13.37 -12.55
C LYS A 59 -0.40 13.51 -11.04
N THR A 60 0.54 14.23 -10.46
CA THR A 60 0.53 14.55 -9.04
C THR A 60 1.12 15.93 -8.82
N SER A 61 0.66 16.61 -7.77
CA SER A 61 1.26 17.83 -7.24
C SER A 61 2.32 17.56 -6.17
N LEU A 62 2.49 16.29 -5.78
CA LEU A 62 3.45 15.88 -4.75
C LEU A 62 4.84 15.63 -5.34
N ASP A 63 5.86 15.91 -4.56
CA ASP A 63 7.22 15.46 -4.85
C ASP A 63 7.31 13.94 -4.63
N PHE A 64 7.56 13.21 -5.72
CA PHE A 64 7.53 11.74 -5.71
C PHE A 64 8.57 11.12 -4.77
N GLN A 65 9.71 11.78 -4.56
CA GLN A 65 10.79 11.27 -3.72
C GLN A 65 10.61 11.62 -2.23
N ARG A 66 9.92 12.71 -1.93
CA ARG A 66 9.82 13.24 -0.56
C ARG A 66 8.44 13.05 0.06
N GLU A 67 7.39 13.19 -0.75
CA GLU A 67 6.02 13.23 -0.25
C GLU A 67 5.22 11.95 -0.54
N ILE A 68 5.81 10.96 -1.25
CA ILE A 68 5.17 9.68 -1.55
C ILE A 68 6.01 8.55 -0.96
N GLY A 69 5.39 7.75 -0.09
CA GLY A 69 5.96 6.52 0.45
C GLY A 69 5.46 5.30 -0.32
N MET A 70 6.36 4.35 -0.61
CA MET A 70 6.03 3.13 -1.34
C MET A 70 6.52 1.90 -0.57
N MET A 71 5.61 1.00 -0.23
CA MET A 71 5.91 -0.29 0.39
C MET A 71 5.44 -1.42 -0.53
N PRO A 72 6.33 -2.02 -1.32
CA PRO A 72 5.98 -3.13 -2.21
C PRO A 72 5.70 -4.42 -1.43
N GLN A 73 5.13 -5.42 -2.10
CA GLN A 73 4.85 -6.73 -1.52
C GLN A 73 6.12 -7.44 -1.04
N GLY A 74 7.23 -7.32 -1.78
CA GLY A 74 8.55 -7.83 -1.37
C GLY A 74 9.32 -6.80 -0.53
N ASP A 75 10.00 -7.26 0.51
CA ASP A 75 10.81 -6.38 1.33
C ASP A 75 12.10 -5.96 0.60
N LEU A 76 12.33 -4.64 0.52
CA LEU A 76 13.56 -4.05 -0.03
C LEU A 76 14.56 -3.73 1.09
N LEU A 77 14.92 -4.75 1.86
CA LEU A 77 15.79 -4.64 3.04
C LEU A 77 17.22 -5.10 2.70
N ILE A 78 18.21 -4.50 3.38
CA ILE A 78 19.61 -4.93 3.27
C ILE A 78 19.88 -5.86 4.45
N GLU A 79 19.97 -7.16 4.16
CA GLU A 79 20.02 -8.22 5.18
C GLU A 79 21.32 -8.24 5.98
N ASP A 80 22.42 -7.73 5.41
CA ASP A 80 23.78 -7.70 5.99
C ASP A 80 24.02 -6.49 6.91
N LEU A 81 23.01 -5.67 7.19
CA LEU A 81 23.08 -4.58 8.15
C LEU A 81 22.32 -4.94 9.43
N THR A 82 22.71 -4.35 10.55
CA THR A 82 21.86 -4.33 11.74
C THR A 82 20.62 -3.44 11.47
N VAL A 83 19.56 -3.65 12.24
CA VAL A 83 18.35 -2.84 12.16
C VAL A 83 18.66 -1.35 12.35
N ALA A 84 19.54 -1.02 13.32
CA ALA A 84 19.95 0.35 13.55
C ALA A 84 20.71 0.95 12.37
N GLU A 85 21.71 0.23 11.84
CA GLU A 85 22.48 0.68 10.68
C GLU A 85 21.61 0.87 9.45
N PHE A 86 20.64 -0.03 9.23
CA PHE A 86 19.72 0.09 8.10
C PHE A 86 18.83 1.34 8.22
N VAL A 87 18.24 1.60 9.41
CA VAL A 87 17.43 2.80 9.64
C VAL A 87 18.27 4.07 9.55
N GLU A 88 19.50 4.05 10.09
CA GLU A 88 20.43 5.18 9.97
C GLU A 88 20.80 5.47 8.50
N LEU A 89 21.10 4.42 7.73
CA LEU A 89 21.39 4.56 6.29
C LEU A 89 20.21 5.20 5.55
N LYS A 90 18.99 4.69 5.78
CA LYS A 90 17.78 5.25 5.16
C LYS A 90 17.51 6.69 5.60
N SER A 91 17.71 7.01 6.87
CA SER A 91 17.59 8.37 7.38
C SER A 91 18.56 9.34 6.69
N ARG A 92 19.82 8.93 6.53
CA ARG A 92 20.84 9.73 5.81
C ARG A 92 20.50 9.90 4.32
N MET A 93 20.06 8.84 3.65
CA MET A 93 19.60 8.91 2.24
C MET A 93 18.45 9.91 2.06
N ASN A 94 17.57 9.99 3.03
CA ASN A 94 16.44 10.91 3.07
C ASN A 94 16.80 12.30 3.64
N GLN A 95 18.08 12.57 3.88
CA GLN A 95 18.60 13.86 4.40
C GLN A 95 18.05 14.23 5.79
N LEU A 96 17.58 13.26 6.56
CA LEU A 96 17.13 13.45 7.94
C LEU A 96 18.37 13.63 8.83
N LYS A 97 18.63 14.87 9.25
CA LYS A 97 19.72 15.18 10.17
C LYS A 97 19.31 14.77 11.59
N GLN A 98 20.15 13.99 12.26
CA GLN A 98 19.96 13.59 13.67
C GLN A 98 18.63 12.85 13.93
N ALA A 99 18.33 11.83 13.12
CA ALA A 99 17.16 10.97 13.36
C ALA A 99 17.28 10.25 14.72
N ASP A 100 16.25 10.31 15.54
CA ASP A 100 16.17 9.51 16.75
C ASP A 100 15.85 8.05 16.40
N ILE A 101 16.92 7.26 16.15
CA ILE A 101 16.79 5.85 15.76
C ILE A 101 16.03 5.04 16.83
N ASN A 102 16.22 5.34 18.12
CA ASN A 102 15.52 4.61 19.18
C ASN A 102 14.01 4.91 19.16
N GLY A 103 13.61 6.16 19.03
CA GLY A 103 12.20 6.55 18.92
C GLY A 103 11.54 5.98 17.64
N LEU A 104 12.25 6.00 16.51
CA LEU A 104 11.77 5.40 15.26
C LEU A 104 11.54 3.89 15.39
N LEU A 105 12.49 3.18 16.02
CA LEU A 105 12.36 1.74 16.26
C LEU A 105 11.30 1.41 17.32
N GLU A 106 11.08 2.27 18.29
CA GLU A 106 10.00 2.12 19.28
C GLU A 106 8.62 2.22 18.63
N MET A 107 8.44 3.15 17.68
CA MET A 107 7.19 3.33 16.93
C MET A 107 6.73 2.03 16.24
N VAL A 108 7.66 1.22 15.74
CA VAL A 108 7.37 -0.05 15.03
C VAL A 108 7.69 -1.29 15.88
N GLU A 109 7.86 -1.13 17.20
CA GLU A 109 8.16 -2.21 18.15
C GLU A 109 9.42 -3.03 17.81
N LEU A 110 10.45 -2.38 17.27
CA LEU A 110 11.73 -3.00 16.91
C LEU A 110 12.91 -2.55 17.77
N ARG A 111 12.68 -1.76 18.83
CA ARG A 111 13.75 -1.27 19.71
C ARG A 111 14.60 -2.40 20.31
N GLY A 112 13.96 -3.51 20.73
CA GLY A 112 14.63 -4.69 21.24
C GLY A 112 15.46 -5.47 20.21
N SER A 113 15.23 -5.23 18.92
CA SER A 113 15.93 -5.87 17.80
C SER A 113 17.00 -4.96 17.17
N LYS A 114 17.32 -3.83 17.77
CA LYS A 114 18.18 -2.78 17.23
C LYS A 114 19.54 -3.30 16.72
N GLU A 115 20.18 -4.17 17.48
CA GLU A 115 21.50 -4.75 17.17
C GLU A 115 21.41 -6.07 16.37
N GLN A 116 20.20 -6.55 16.06
CA GLN A 116 20.04 -7.76 15.26
C GLN A 116 20.29 -7.45 13.77
N MET A 117 20.82 -8.45 13.07
CA MET A 117 20.92 -8.37 11.60
C MET A 117 19.52 -8.39 10.98
N VAL A 118 19.28 -7.53 10.00
CA VAL A 118 17.99 -7.48 9.28
C VAL A 118 17.60 -8.83 8.70
N GLY A 119 18.60 -9.59 8.20
CA GLY A 119 18.37 -10.94 7.66
C GLY A 119 17.81 -11.94 8.68
N SER A 120 18.08 -11.74 9.98
CA SER A 120 17.63 -12.62 11.07
C SER A 120 16.24 -12.27 11.63
N LEU A 121 15.64 -11.16 11.19
CA LEU A 121 14.30 -10.75 11.61
C LEU A 121 13.23 -11.73 11.12
N SER A 122 12.16 -11.91 11.92
CA SER A 122 10.95 -12.60 11.45
C SER A 122 10.27 -11.82 10.30
N GLY A 123 9.40 -12.50 9.55
CA GLY A 123 8.64 -11.85 8.46
C GLY A 123 7.87 -10.63 8.94
N GLY A 124 7.17 -10.72 10.07
CA GLY A 124 6.45 -9.60 10.66
C GLY A 124 7.37 -8.45 11.09
N GLN A 125 8.55 -8.74 11.65
CA GLN A 125 9.55 -7.73 11.98
C GLN A 125 10.09 -7.03 10.72
N LYS A 126 10.37 -7.79 9.65
CA LYS A 126 10.80 -7.24 8.35
C LYS A 126 9.72 -6.31 7.77
N ARG A 127 8.43 -6.70 7.86
CA ARG A 127 7.32 -5.85 7.39
C ARG A 127 7.20 -4.55 8.20
N ARG A 128 7.34 -4.61 9.53
CA ARG A 128 7.35 -3.41 10.38
C ARG A 128 8.54 -2.49 10.09
N LEU A 129 9.71 -3.05 9.81
CA LEU A 129 10.89 -2.29 9.37
C LEU A 129 10.65 -1.65 7.99
N SER A 130 10.02 -2.38 7.05
CA SER A 130 9.64 -1.86 5.73
C SER A 130 8.63 -0.71 5.85
N LEU A 131 7.65 -0.82 6.75
CA LEU A 131 6.74 0.29 7.02
C LEU A 131 7.46 1.51 7.58
N LEU A 132 8.35 1.31 8.57
CA LEU A 132 9.12 2.41 9.15
C LEU A 132 9.86 3.21 8.07
N VAL A 133 10.58 2.54 7.17
CA VAL A 133 11.32 3.24 6.12
C VAL A 133 10.41 3.89 5.07
N THR A 134 9.21 3.36 4.88
CA THR A 134 8.20 3.95 3.98
C THR A 134 7.67 5.28 4.52
N ILE A 135 7.46 5.37 5.84
CA ILE A 135 6.91 6.58 6.49
C ILE A 135 7.97 7.53 7.04
N LEU A 136 9.25 7.20 6.90
CA LEU A 136 10.39 7.90 7.51
C LEU A 136 10.44 9.41 7.18
N ASN A 137 10.03 9.79 5.96
CA ASN A 137 9.99 11.17 5.49
C ASN A 137 8.67 11.90 5.80
N HIS A 138 7.80 11.33 6.61
CA HIS A 138 6.44 11.85 6.82
C HIS A 138 5.72 12.13 5.49
N PRO A 139 5.58 11.13 4.60
CA PRO A 139 4.96 11.31 3.31
C PRO A 139 3.50 11.74 3.46
N ARG A 140 2.99 12.53 2.50
CA ARG A 140 1.56 12.90 2.44
C ARG A 140 0.70 11.83 1.82
N LEU A 141 1.29 10.95 1.00
CA LEU A 141 0.62 9.83 0.35
C LEU A 141 1.48 8.58 0.47
N ILE A 142 0.88 7.47 0.90
CA ILE A 142 1.54 6.18 0.92
C ILE A 142 0.80 5.15 0.06
N PHE A 143 1.57 4.30 -0.59
CA PHE A 143 1.08 3.12 -1.28
C PHE A 143 1.65 1.87 -0.62
N LEU A 144 0.78 0.96 -0.20
CA LEU A 144 1.16 -0.28 0.48
C LEU A 144 0.61 -1.47 -0.30
N ASP A 145 1.49 -2.40 -0.70
CA ASP A 145 1.09 -3.62 -1.42
C ASP A 145 1.17 -4.83 -0.47
N GLU A 146 0.00 -5.36 -0.07
CA GLU A 146 -0.16 -6.49 0.86
C GLU A 146 0.68 -6.31 2.15
N PRO A 147 0.50 -5.21 2.89
CA PRO A 147 1.44 -4.83 3.95
C PRO A 147 1.47 -5.77 5.15
N THR A 148 0.42 -6.55 5.39
CA THR A 148 0.28 -7.44 6.55
C THR A 148 0.60 -8.90 6.25
N THR A 149 1.01 -9.21 5.01
CA THR A 149 1.35 -10.58 4.62
C THR A 149 2.48 -11.16 5.49
N GLY A 150 2.22 -12.34 6.09
CA GLY A 150 3.20 -13.03 6.94
C GLY A 150 3.28 -12.53 8.37
N MET A 151 2.39 -11.63 8.79
CA MET A 151 2.21 -11.22 10.18
C MET A 151 1.25 -12.16 10.91
N ASP A 152 1.43 -12.34 12.21
CA ASP A 152 0.41 -12.91 13.10
C ASP A 152 -0.69 -11.87 13.41
N LEU A 153 -1.77 -12.31 14.04
CA LEU A 153 -2.94 -11.45 14.32
C LEU A 153 -2.58 -10.21 15.17
N GLU A 154 -1.74 -10.37 16.18
CA GLU A 154 -1.35 -9.27 17.06
C GLU A 154 -0.51 -8.24 16.30
N ALA A 155 0.42 -8.70 15.47
CA ALA A 155 1.23 -7.82 14.62
C ALA A 155 0.39 -7.08 13.57
N VAL A 156 -0.64 -7.73 13.01
CA VAL A 156 -1.61 -7.10 12.10
C VAL A 156 -2.38 -5.99 12.82
N ASP A 157 -2.93 -6.26 14.02
CA ASP A 157 -3.65 -5.27 14.82
C ASP A 157 -2.78 -4.04 15.14
N ASN A 158 -1.54 -4.26 15.55
CA ASN A 158 -0.59 -3.21 15.86
C ASN A 158 -0.19 -2.40 14.62
N PHE A 159 -0.06 -3.07 13.46
CA PHE A 159 0.21 -2.42 12.19
C PHE A 159 -0.92 -1.43 11.80
N TRP A 160 -2.18 -1.85 11.88
CA TRP A 160 -3.32 -0.98 11.56
C TRP A 160 -3.46 0.17 12.56
N LYS A 161 -3.29 -0.08 13.86
CA LYS A 161 -3.27 0.98 14.89
C LYS A 161 -2.20 2.03 14.61
N LEU A 162 -0.99 1.60 14.19
CA LEU A 162 0.07 2.52 13.82
C LEU A 162 -0.32 3.39 12.63
N LEU A 163 -0.94 2.80 11.60
CA LEU A 163 -1.44 3.55 10.45
C LEU A 163 -2.57 4.52 10.79
N GLU A 164 -3.47 4.15 11.71
CA GLU A 164 -4.57 5.01 12.15
C GLU A 164 -4.09 6.28 12.86
N GLN A 165 -2.97 6.17 13.60
CA GLN A 165 -2.38 7.30 14.33
C GLN A 165 -1.71 8.32 13.40
N GLN A 166 -1.55 8.01 12.12
CA GLN A 166 -0.88 8.87 11.15
C GLN A 166 -1.90 9.61 10.27
N GLU A 167 -1.64 10.89 10.04
CA GLU A 167 -2.47 11.74 9.19
C GLU A 167 -1.97 11.75 7.73
N PHE A 168 -1.88 10.60 7.08
CA PHE A 168 -1.53 10.53 5.68
C PHE A 168 -2.66 9.96 4.81
N THR A 169 -2.67 10.32 3.55
CA THR A 169 -3.47 9.69 2.51
C THR A 169 -2.87 8.33 2.19
N SER A 170 -3.69 7.30 2.00
CA SER A 170 -3.16 5.96 1.73
C SER A 170 -3.92 5.23 0.63
N VAL A 171 -3.19 4.40 -0.12
CA VAL A 171 -3.75 3.37 -1.00
C VAL A 171 -3.15 2.04 -0.59
N VAL A 172 -3.99 1.13 -0.14
CA VAL A 172 -3.57 -0.19 0.33
C VAL A 172 -4.16 -1.26 -0.57
N VAL A 173 -3.28 -2.05 -1.18
CA VAL A 173 -3.66 -3.29 -1.85
C VAL A 173 -3.74 -4.36 -0.77
N THR A 174 -4.89 -4.98 -0.61
CA THR A 174 -5.07 -6.07 0.35
C THR A 174 -6.19 -6.99 -0.09
N HIS A 175 -6.18 -8.21 0.46
CA HIS A 175 -7.26 -9.19 0.36
C HIS A 175 -7.75 -9.64 1.74
N ASP A 176 -7.21 -9.08 2.81
CA ASP A 176 -7.65 -9.33 4.18
C ASP A 176 -8.78 -8.35 4.55
N PHE A 177 -9.98 -8.87 4.75
CA PHE A 177 -11.18 -8.09 5.05
C PHE A 177 -11.50 -8.01 6.55
N ASN A 178 -10.77 -8.73 7.40
CA ASN A 178 -11.18 -8.90 8.80
C ASN A 178 -11.08 -7.64 9.66
N GLN A 179 -10.30 -6.65 9.22
CA GLN A 179 -10.03 -5.45 10.04
C GLN A 179 -10.18 -4.13 9.28
N ILE A 180 -10.55 -4.18 8.00
CA ILE A 180 -10.45 -3.02 7.12
C ILE A 180 -11.69 -2.12 7.08
N ASP A 181 -12.83 -2.58 7.53
CA ASP A 181 -14.08 -1.79 7.46
C ASP A 181 -14.01 -0.46 8.23
N ALA A 182 -13.19 -0.38 9.28
CA ALA A 182 -13.04 0.85 10.08
C ALA A 182 -11.95 1.80 9.56
N PHE A 183 -10.93 1.27 8.87
CA PHE A 183 -9.77 2.06 8.46
C PHE A 183 -10.00 2.84 7.17
N PHE A 184 -10.70 2.25 6.18
CA PHE A 184 -10.82 2.82 4.85
C PHE A 184 -11.98 3.81 4.73
N THR A 185 -11.79 4.83 3.89
CA THR A 185 -12.82 5.81 3.51
C THR A 185 -13.40 5.51 2.13
N LYS A 186 -12.65 4.80 1.28
CA LYS A 186 -13.00 4.55 -0.13
C LYS A 186 -12.52 3.17 -0.57
N VAL A 187 -13.29 2.53 -1.43
CA VAL A 187 -12.94 1.26 -2.08
C VAL A 187 -12.81 1.47 -3.58
N LEU A 188 -11.73 0.94 -4.16
CA LEU A 188 -11.54 0.76 -5.59
C LEU A 188 -11.51 -0.73 -5.90
N ILE A 189 -12.35 -1.21 -6.80
CA ILE A 189 -12.36 -2.61 -7.24
C ILE A 189 -11.73 -2.71 -8.63
N LEU A 190 -10.58 -3.38 -8.70
CA LEU A 190 -9.91 -3.70 -9.94
C LEU A 190 -10.33 -5.10 -10.40
N LYS A 191 -11.01 -5.18 -11.55
CA LYS A 191 -11.50 -6.41 -12.16
C LYS A 191 -11.05 -6.46 -13.62
N GLU A 192 -10.39 -7.53 -14.02
CA GLU A 192 -9.95 -7.77 -15.41
C GLU A 192 -9.19 -6.59 -16.05
N GLY A 193 -8.37 -5.91 -15.25
CA GLY A 193 -7.56 -4.78 -15.70
C GLY A 193 -8.30 -3.44 -15.81
N ARG A 194 -9.50 -3.30 -15.26
CA ARG A 194 -10.29 -2.05 -15.22
C ARG A 194 -10.77 -1.76 -13.80
N ILE A 195 -10.98 -0.49 -13.48
CA ILE A 195 -11.74 -0.13 -12.28
C ILE A 195 -13.20 -0.43 -12.55
N ALA A 196 -13.70 -1.49 -11.91
CA ALA A 196 -15.09 -1.93 -12.03
C ALA A 196 -16.03 -1.11 -11.13
N ALA A 197 -15.55 -0.69 -9.95
CA ALA A 197 -16.31 0.12 -9.02
C ALA A 197 -15.40 1.04 -8.20
N THR A 198 -15.95 2.20 -7.84
CA THR A 198 -15.40 3.13 -6.86
C THR A 198 -16.55 3.52 -5.92
N LYS A 199 -16.39 3.32 -4.61
CA LYS A 199 -17.46 3.60 -3.63
C LYS A 199 -16.87 4.12 -2.32
N ALA A 200 -17.56 5.10 -1.70
CA ALA A 200 -17.26 5.49 -0.33
C ALA A 200 -17.65 4.37 0.64
N VAL A 201 -16.83 4.13 1.66
CA VAL A 201 -17.11 3.08 2.66
C VAL A 201 -18.37 3.41 3.46
N GLU A 202 -18.60 4.68 3.75
CA GLU A 202 -19.82 5.14 4.41
C GLU A 202 -21.09 4.73 3.63
N ASP A 203 -21.10 4.85 2.30
CA ASP A 203 -22.24 4.43 1.47
C ASP A 203 -22.45 2.91 1.48
N ILE A 204 -21.36 2.13 1.62
CA ILE A 204 -21.43 0.67 1.74
C ILE A 204 -22.09 0.30 3.07
N HIS A 205 -21.64 0.93 4.17
CA HIS A 205 -22.18 0.70 5.51
C HIS A 205 -23.63 1.18 5.63
N GLN A 206 -24.01 2.31 5.04
CA GLN A 206 -25.40 2.79 5.00
C GLN A 206 -26.33 1.82 4.25
N ALA A 207 -25.81 1.09 3.27
CA ALA A 207 -26.54 0.01 2.60
C ALA A 207 -26.62 -1.29 3.43
N GLY A 208 -26.06 -1.32 4.66
CA GLY A 208 -26.04 -2.49 5.54
C GLY A 208 -25.05 -3.57 5.13
N GLN A 209 -24.02 -3.21 4.35
CA GLN A 209 -23.00 -4.13 3.85
C GLN A 209 -21.64 -3.87 4.49
N THR A 210 -20.82 -4.91 4.58
CA THR A 210 -19.38 -4.79 4.82
C THR A 210 -18.63 -4.57 3.48
N ILE A 211 -17.37 -4.12 3.55
CA ILE A 211 -16.52 -4.01 2.35
C ILE A 211 -16.38 -5.37 1.65
N GLU A 212 -16.27 -6.46 2.41
CA GLU A 212 -16.17 -7.81 1.84
C GLU A 212 -17.43 -8.20 1.07
N GLN A 213 -18.63 -7.95 1.63
CA GLN A 213 -19.91 -8.24 0.97
C GLN A 213 -20.04 -7.46 -0.32
N TYR A 214 -19.76 -6.16 -0.27
CA TYR A 214 -19.78 -5.29 -1.46
C TYR A 214 -18.79 -5.78 -2.54
N PHE A 215 -17.55 -6.13 -2.15
CA PHE A 215 -16.56 -6.69 -3.06
C PHE A 215 -17.05 -7.97 -3.74
N ARG A 216 -17.60 -8.92 -2.96
CA ARG A 216 -18.14 -10.19 -3.51
C ARG A 216 -19.26 -9.96 -4.51
N GLU A 217 -20.17 -9.02 -4.23
CA GLU A 217 -21.25 -8.66 -5.17
C GLU A 217 -20.69 -8.08 -6.47
N GLU A 218 -19.76 -7.12 -6.40
CA GLU A 218 -19.18 -6.51 -7.60
C GLU A 218 -18.38 -7.51 -8.43
N MET A 219 -17.71 -8.46 -7.79
CA MET A 219 -17.01 -9.52 -8.49
C MET A 219 -17.95 -10.49 -9.21
N ASN A 220 -19.15 -10.72 -8.69
CA ASN A 220 -20.16 -11.59 -9.30
C ASN A 220 -20.97 -10.89 -10.42
N LYS A 221 -21.06 -9.57 -10.43
CA LYS A 221 -21.66 -8.82 -11.53
C LYS A 221 -20.89 -9.07 -12.82
N GLY A 222 -21.51 -9.69 -13.81
CA GLY A 222 -20.90 -10.04 -15.11
C GLY A 222 -20.61 -11.53 -15.32
N GLY A 223 -20.90 -12.40 -14.33
CA GLY A 223 -20.83 -13.85 -14.49
C GLY A 223 -22.07 -14.48 -15.14
N GLU A 224 -23.14 -13.73 -15.37
CA GLU A 224 -24.40 -14.24 -15.91
C GLU A 224 -24.60 -13.98 -17.42
N GLN A 225 -23.58 -13.53 -18.12
CA GLN A 225 -23.63 -13.33 -19.59
C GLN A 225 -22.49 -14.09 -20.27
N ALA A 226 -22.52 -15.40 -20.22
CA ALA A 226 -21.76 -16.27 -21.12
C ALA A 226 -22.57 -17.53 -21.44
#